data_cc8e452e00967b405ec461af0a2bd960
#
_entry.id   cc8e452e00967b405ec461af0a2bd960
#
_cell.length_a   1.000
_cell.length_b   1.000
_cell.length_c   1.000
_cell.angle_alpha   90.00
_cell.angle_beta   90.00
_cell.angle_gamma   90.00
#
_symmetry.space_group_name_H-M   'P 1'
#
loop_
_entity.id
_entity.type
_entity.pdbx_description
1 polymer ?
#
loop_
_entity_poly.entity_id
_entity_poly.type
_entity_poly.pdbx_seq_one_letter_code
_entity_poly.pdbx_strand_id
1 'polypeptide(L)'
;MAEVVLFHHVQGLTDGVRAFAEELGKGGHTVHTPDLFDGERPASIDEGIALVQLIGDEELDRRINAAVAALPPGLVYGGFSFGGATAQGLTQTTPGARGALLYESCVSLTADWSFGPWPDGLAVQIHGMDKDPFFAEEGDLEAARELVAIAGPELAELFTYPGDKHLFTDSSLPGYDPSATALVIRRSVEFLDKLG
;
A
#
# COMPACT_ATOMS: atom_id res chain seq x y z
N MET A 1 -16.11 -0.59 -11.47
CA MET A 1 -15.35 -1.81 -11.08
C MET A 1 -13.88 -1.55 -11.36
N ALA A 2 -13.04 -1.54 -10.33
CA ALA A 2 -11.61 -1.25 -10.46
C ALA A 2 -10.79 -2.55 -10.52
N GLU A 3 -9.67 -2.51 -11.26
CA GLU A 3 -8.59 -3.50 -11.23
C GLU A 3 -7.50 -3.00 -10.26
N VAL A 4 -7.22 -3.76 -9.23
CA VAL A 4 -6.29 -3.41 -8.16
C VAL A 4 -5.14 -4.40 -8.13
N VAL A 5 -3.90 -3.94 -8.01
CA VAL A 5 -2.79 -4.76 -7.58
C VAL A 5 -2.40 -4.37 -6.16
N LEU A 6 -2.39 -5.33 -5.26
CA LEU A 6 -2.17 -5.12 -3.83
C LEU A 6 -0.87 -5.83 -3.41
N PHE A 7 0.14 -5.05 -3.10
CA PHE A 7 1.45 -5.54 -2.70
C PHE A 7 1.51 -5.81 -1.19
N HIS A 8 2.09 -6.93 -0.82
CA HIS A 8 2.27 -7.34 0.56
C HIS A 8 3.38 -6.53 1.27
N HIS A 9 3.41 -6.57 2.59
CA HIS A 9 4.46 -6.00 3.45
C HIS A 9 5.71 -6.91 3.51
N VAL A 10 6.73 -6.50 4.28
CA VAL A 10 8.00 -7.23 4.40
C VAL A 10 7.89 -8.64 4.99
N GLN A 11 6.78 -9.01 5.61
CA GLN A 11 6.55 -10.40 6.08
C GLN A 11 5.94 -11.31 5.01
N GLY A 12 5.91 -10.88 3.74
CA GLY A 12 5.49 -11.67 2.60
C GLY A 12 3.98 -11.69 2.37
N LEU A 13 3.55 -12.49 1.41
CA LEU A 13 2.15 -12.67 1.07
C LEU A 13 1.47 -13.59 2.09
N THR A 14 1.11 -13.03 3.23
CA THR A 14 0.46 -13.71 4.36
C THR A 14 -0.99 -14.09 4.07
N ASP A 15 -1.59 -14.90 4.92
CA ASP A 15 -3.01 -15.21 4.84
C ASP A 15 -3.88 -13.99 5.18
N GLY A 16 -3.37 -13.06 6.03
CA GLY A 16 -4.05 -11.81 6.35
C GLY A 16 -4.10 -10.84 5.18
N VAL A 17 -3.01 -10.69 4.41
CA VAL A 17 -3.01 -9.91 3.16
C VAL A 17 -4.00 -10.48 2.15
N ARG A 18 -4.05 -11.82 2.00
CA ARG A 18 -5.02 -12.49 1.11
C ARG A 18 -6.46 -12.23 1.56
N ALA A 19 -6.73 -12.37 2.87
CA ALA A 19 -8.05 -12.11 3.43
C ALA A 19 -8.49 -10.66 3.23
N PHE A 20 -7.58 -9.69 3.39
CA PHE A 20 -7.87 -8.29 3.10
C PHE A 20 -8.22 -8.07 1.62
N ALA A 21 -7.47 -8.67 0.71
CA ALA A 21 -7.75 -8.61 -0.74
C ALA A 21 -9.12 -9.22 -1.08
N GLU A 22 -9.49 -10.33 -0.45
CA GLU A 22 -10.82 -10.94 -0.62
C GLU A 22 -11.94 -10.01 -0.16
N GLU A 23 -11.75 -9.29 0.95
CA GLU A 23 -12.75 -8.31 1.43
C GLU A 23 -12.91 -7.15 0.44
N LEU A 24 -11.84 -6.61 -0.14
CA LEU A 24 -11.93 -5.61 -1.22
C LEU A 24 -12.65 -6.19 -2.45
N GLY A 25 -12.39 -7.45 -2.79
CA GLY A 25 -13.06 -8.15 -3.90
C GLY A 25 -14.58 -8.30 -3.69
N LYS A 26 -15.06 -8.44 -2.46
CA LYS A 26 -16.49 -8.45 -2.14
C LYS A 26 -17.19 -7.14 -2.47
N GLY A 27 -16.45 -6.02 -2.52
CA GLY A 27 -16.92 -4.73 -3.04
C GLY A 27 -17.16 -4.70 -4.56
N GLY A 28 -16.88 -5.79 -5.28
CA GLY A 28 -17.06 -5.87 -6.72
C GLY A 28 -15.83 -5.48 -7.54
N HIS A 29 -14.66 -5.39 -6.92
CA HIS A 29 -13.39 -5.08 -7.56
C HIS A 29 -12.58 -6.36 -7.83
N THR A 30 -11.70 -6.34 -8.83
CA THR A 30 -10.72 -7.41 -9.05
C THR A 30 -9.43 -7.05 -8.33
N VAL A 31 -8.95 -7.92 -7.42
CA VAL A 31 -7.74 -7.66 -6.62
C VAL A 31 -6.70 -8.75 -6.87
N HIS A 32 -5.55 -8.34 -7.38
CA HIS A 32 -4.39 -9.19 -7.64
C HIS A 32 -3.38 -9.03 -6.50
N THR A 33 -2.88 -10.14 -5.98
CA THR A 33 -1.90 -10.16 -4.88
C THR A 33 -0.64 -10.91 -5.32
N PRO A 34 0.29 -10.23 -6.02
CA PRO A 34 1.54 -10.88 -6.42
C PRO A 34 2.40 -11.23 -5.20
N ASP A 35 3.05 -12.38 -5.26
CA ASP A 35 4.04 -12.79 -4.28
C ASP A 35 5.43 -12.37 -4.74
N LEU A 36 6.02 -11.38 -4.08
CA LEU A 36 7.34 -10.88 -4.41
C LEU A 36 8.47 -11.67 -3.75
N PHE A 37 8.14 -12.59 -2.84
CA PHE A 37 9.10 -13.34 -2.03
C PHE A 37 9.13 -14.84 -2.33
N ASP A 38 8.47 -15.30 -3.40
CA ASP A 38 8.45 -16.71 -3.82
C ASP A 38 7.98 -17.68 -2.70
N GLY A 39 7.01 -17.25 -1.90
CA GLY A 39 6.46 -18.04 -0.80
C GLY A 39 7.15 -17.86 0.54
N GLU A 40 8.24 -17.12 0.61
CA GLU A 40 8.90 -16.82 1.89
C GLU A 40 8.02 -15.91 2.76
N ARG A 41 7.92 -16.26 4.04
CA ARG A 41 7.11 -15.54 5.05
C ARG A 41 7.95 -15.28 6.29
N PRO A 42 8.74 -14.20 6.32
CA PRO A 42 9.52 -13.82 7.49
C PRO A 42 8.66 -13.68 8.75
N ALA A 43 9.16 -14.16 9.88
CA ALA A 43 8.41 -14.19 11.13
C ALA A 43 8.34 -12.81 11.82
N SER A 44 9.18 -11.86 11.42
CA SER A 44 9.23 -10.50 11.97
C SER A 44 9.51 -9.45 10.88
N ILE A 45 9.29 -8.20 11.20
CA ILE A 45 9.65 -7.06 10.32
C ILE A 45 11.16 -7.06 10.05
N ASP A 46 12.00 -7.27 11.08
CA ASP A 46 13.45 -7.30 10.93
C ASP A 46 13.93 -8.40 9.98
N GLU A 47 13.38 -9.61 10.11
CA GLU A 47 13.64 -10.70 9.17
C GLU A 47 13.18 -10.36 7.74
N GLY A 48 12.04 -9.68 7.62
CA GLY A 48 11.52 -9.22 6.35
C GLY A 48 12.40 -8.18 5.68
N ILE A 49 12.88 -7.20 6.44
CA ILE A 49 13.85 -6.20 5.95
C ILE A 49 15.14 -6.88 5.50
N ALA A 50 15.65 -7.86 6.27
CA ALA A 50 16.83 -8.63 5.89
C ALA A 50 16.61 -9.43 4.58
N LEU A 51 15.41 -9.99 4.39
CA LEU A 51 15.06 -10.68 3.15
C LEU A 51 15.00 -9.71 1.96
N VAL A 52 14.40 -8.53 2.11
CA VAL A 52 14.37 -7.49 1.07
C VAL A 52 15.79 -7.12 0.65
N GLN A 53 16.69 -6.89 1.63
CA GLN A 53 18.09 -6.59 1.35
C GLN A 53 18.83 -7.75 0.65
N LEU A 54 18.51 -8.99 1.00
CA LEU A 54 19.09 -10.19 0.39
C LEU A 54 18.64 -10.38 -1.06
N ILE A 55 17.36 -10.14 -1.36
CA ILE A 55 16.82 -10.20 -2.72
C ILE A 55 17.44 -9.08 -3.56
N GLY A 56 17.52 -7.89 -3.00
CA GLY A 56 18.09 -6.70 -3.64
C GLY A 56 17.12 -5.99 -4.59
N ASP A 57 17.37 -4.71 -4.79
CA ASP A 57 16.45 -3.81 -5.51
C ASP A 57 16.22 -4.24 -6.96
N GLU A 58 17.29 -4.62 -7.68
CA GLU A 58 17.19 -5.03 -9.09
C GLU A 58 16.27 -6.25 -9.29
N GLU A 59 16.37 -7.24 -8.43
CA GLU A 59 15.52 -8.44 -8.51
C GLU A 59 14.09 -8.14 -8.06
N LEU A 60 13.90 -7.33 -7.03
CA LEU A 60 12.58 -6.87 -6.61
C LEU A 60 11.88 -6.08 -7.72
N ASP A 61 12.57 -5.14 -8.33
CA ASP A 61 12.04 -4.38 -9.48
C ASP A 61 11.66 -5.30 -10.64
N ARG A 62 12.48 -6.30 -10.92
CA ARG A 62 12.18 -7.29 -11.96
C ARG A 62 10.90 -8.06 -11.64
N ARG A 63 10.70 -8.50 -10.38
CA ARG A 63 9.50 -9.23 -9.92
C ARG A 63 8.26 -8.34 -9.96
N ILE A 64 8.37 -7.12 -9.48
CA ILE A 64 7.29 -6.12 -9.49
C ILE A 64 6.85 -5.85 -10.94
N ASN A 65 7.80 -5.52 -11.81
CA ASN A 65 7.51 -5.24 -13.21
C ASN A 65 6.89 -6.45 -13.94
N ALA A 66 7.38 -7.66 -13.68
CA ALA A 66 6.82 -8.87 -14.26
C ALA A 66 5.37 -9.12 -13.79
N ALA A 67 5.09 -8.89 -12.51
CA ALA A 67 3.75 -9.03 -11.94
C ALA A 67 2.78 -8.02 -12.56
N VAL A 68 3.16 -6.75 -12.67
CA VAL A 68 2.33 -5.69 -13.26
C VAL A 68 2.11 -5.90 -14.74
N ALA A 69 3.14 -6.29 -15.50
CA ALA A 69 3.05 -6.52 -16.94
C ALA A 69 2.10 -7.67 -17.33
N ALA A 70 1.81 -8.58 -16.40
CA ALA A 70 0.86 -9.67 -16.60
C ALA A 70 -0.60 -9.25 -16.39
N LEU A 71 -0.87 -8.02 -15.91
CA LEU A 71 -2.18 -7.53 -15.55
C LEU A 71 -2.77 -6.59 -16.62
N PRO A 72 -4.10 -6.36 -16.62
CA PRO A 72 -4.72 -5.37 -17.49
C PRO A 72 -4.18 -3.95 -17.24
N PRO A 73 -4.23 -3.05 -18.23
CA PRO A 73 -3.88 -1.64 -18.04
C PRO A 73 -4.93 -0.91 -17.17
N GLY A 74 -4.55 0.23 -16.59
CA GLY A 74 -5.46 1.06 -15.80
C GLY A 74 -5.64 0.56 -14.40
N LEU A 75 -4.54 0.17 -13.75
CA LEU A 75 -4.52 -0.36 -12.39
C LEU A 75 -4.64 0.76 -11.34
N VAL A 76 -5.30 0.42 -10.24
CA VAL A 76 -5.11 1.07 -8.94
C VAL A 76 -4.01 0.29 -8.21
N TYR A 77 -2.98 0.98 -7.77
CA TYR A 77 -1.88 0.37 -7.04
C TYR A 77 -2.14 0.48 -5.53
N GLY A 78 -2.11 -0.65 -4.83
CA GLY A 78 -2.27 -0.69 -3.39
C GLY A 78 -1.16 -1.49 -2.72
N GLY A 79 -0.92 -1.24 -1.44
CA GLY A 79 0.04 -2.03 -0.70
C GLY A 79 0.21 -1.61 0.75
N PHE A 80 0.83 -2.52 1.52
CA PHE A 80 1.06 -2.38 2.94
C PHE A 80 2.53 -2.13 3.22
N SER A 81 2.89 -1.08 3.97
CA SER A 81 4.27 -0.78 4.39
C SER A 81 5.22 -0.80 3.17
N PHE A 82 6.18 -1.70 3.09
CA PHE A 82 7.03 -1.93 1.90
C PHE A 82 6.21 -1.97 0.59
N GLY A 83 5.10 -2.71 0.58
CA GLY A 83 4.19 -2.76 -0.56
C GLY A 83 3.49 -1.42 -0.83
N GLY A 84 3.27 -0.61 0.20
CA GLY A 84 2.73 0.75 0.05
C GLY A 84 3.71 1.67 -0.66
N ALA A 85 5.00 1.63 -0.30
CA ALA A 85 6.05 2.36 -1.01
C ALA A 85 6.15 1.91 -2.49
N THR A 86 6.09 0.59 -2.74
CA THR A 86 6.03 0.03 -4.09
C THR A 86 4.83 0.56 -4.89
N ALA A 87 3.64 0.53 -4.28
CA ALA A 87 2.40 1.03 -4.89
C ALA A 87 2.49 2.53 -5.22
N GLN A 88 3.04 3.33 -4.31
CA GLN A 88 3.25 4.76 -4.52
C GLN A 88 4.19 5.01 -5.69
N GLY A 89 5.34 4.35 -5.73
CA GLY A 89 6.32 4.48 -6.82
C GLY A 89 5.70 4.14 -8.17
N LEU A 90 4.97 3.03 -8.28
CA LEU A 90 4.26 2.65 -9.50
C LEU A 90 3.18 3.66 -9.89
N THR A 91 2.43 4.20 -8.92
CA THR A 91 1.42 5.22 -9.21
C THR A 91 2.04 6.48 -9.80
N GLN A 92 3.21 6.90 -9.30
CA GLN A 92 3.90 8.09 -9.76
C GLN A 92 4.59 7.90 -11.12
N THR A 93 5.00 6.69 -11.45
CA THR A 93 5.87 6.42 -12.61
C THR A 93 5.21 5.66 -13.75
N THR A 94 4.04 5.03 -13.53
CA THR A 94 3.38 4.23 -14.57
C THR A 94 2.32 5.03 -15.30
N PRO A 95 2.45 5.25 -16.61
CA PRO A 95 1.41 5.89 -17.40
C PRO A 95 0.09 5.10 -17.35
N GLY A 96 -1.01 5.80 -17.09
CA GLY A 96 -2.33 5.19 -17.01
C GLY A 96 -2.68 4.58 -15.66
N ALA A 97 -1.85 4.79 -14.61
CA ALA A 97 -2.26 4.55 -13.23
C ALA A 97 -3.58 5.29 -12.92
N ARG A 98 -4.46 4.68 -12.14
CA ARG A 98 -5.78 5.26 -11.83
C ARG A 98 -5.89 5.81 -10.42
N GLY A 99 -4.98 5.46 -9.53
CA GLY A 99 -4.93 5.92 -8.14
C GLY A 99 -4.11 5.01 -7.25
N ALA A 100 -3.99 5.38 -5.98
CA ALA A 100 -3.27 4.62 -4.98
C ALA A 100 -4.06 4.37 -3.69
N LEU A 101 -3.81 3.20 -3.09
CA LEU A 101 -4.25 2.81 -1.75
C LEU A 101 -3.00 2.49 -0.91
N LEU A 102 -2.63 3.40 -0.01
CA LEU A 102 -1.41 3.29 0.78
C LEU A 102 -1.76 2.93 2.23
N TYR A 103 -1.35 1.75 2.66
CA TYR A 103 -1.59 1.26 4.01
C TYR A 103 -0.27 1.25 4.80
N GLU A 104 -0.24 2.01 5.89
CA GLU A 104 0.88 2.06 6.84
C GLU A 104 2.21 2.48 6.17
N SER A 105 2.12 3.32 5.14
CA SER A 105 3.29 3.86 4.42
C SER A 105 2.93 5.11 3.63
N CYS A 106 3.87 6.03 3.54
CA CYS A 106 3.86 7.10 2.55
C CYS A 106 5.29 7.63 2.36
N VAL A 107 5.78 7.62 1.14
CA VAL A 107 7.10 8.13 0.80
C VAL A 107 7.04 9.63 0.53
N SER A 108 7.98 10.40 1.09
CA SER A 108 8.09 11.83 0.86
C SER A 108 8.23 12.16 -0.64
N LEU A 109 7.54 13.19 -1.09
CA LEU A 109 7.64 13.69 -2.47
C LEU A 109 8.85 14.60 -2.70
N THR A 110 9.49 15.07 -1.63
CA THR A 110 10.57 16.07 -1.67
C THR A 110 11.93 15.55 -1.22
N ALA A 111 12.01 14.34 -0.70
CA ALA A 111 13.27 13.71 -0.34
C ALA A 111 14.10 13.35 -1.57
N ASP A 112 15.43 13.28 -1.42
CA ASP A 112 16.36 12.94 -2.51
C ASP A 112 16.11 11.55 -3.11
N TRP A 113 15.45 10.67 -2.34
CA TRP A 113 15.07 9.31 -2.72
C TRP A 113 13.58 9.18 -3.10
N SER A 114 12.91 10.30 -3.36
CA SER A 114 11.51 10.30 -3.80
C SER A 114 11.34 9.70 -5.20
N PHE A 115 10.15 9.19 -5.49
CA PHE A 115 9.79 8.71 -6.83
C PHE A 115 9.47 9.84 -7.82
N GLY A 116 9.61 11.09 -7.40
CA GLY A 116 9.25 12.29 -8.17
C GLY A 116 7.94 12.93 -7.71
N PRO A 117 7.40 13.89 -8.47
CA PRO A 117 6.17 14.59 -8.09
C PRO A 117 4.94 13.68 -8.16
N TRP A 118 3.94 13.97 -7.34
CA TRP A 118 2.63 13.33 -7.48
C TRP A 118 1.96 13.75 -8.79
N PRO A 119 1.48 12.82 -9.62
CA PRO A 119 0.86 13.15 -10.91
C PRO A 119 -0.47 13.89 -10.73
N ASP A 120 -0.68 14.92 -11.55
CA ASP A 120 -1.92 15.69 -11.53
C ASP A 120 -3.16 14.82 -11.80
N GLY A 121 -4.19 15.00 -11.01
CA GLY A 121 -5.47 14.33 -11.19
C GLY A 121 -5.54 12.89 -10.68
N LEU A 122 -4.46 12.33 -10.11
CA LEU A 122 -4.50 11.00 -9.51
C LEU A 122 -4.98 11.04 -8.07
N ALA A 123 -5.96 10.20 -7.78
CA ALA A 123 -6.49 10.06 -6.43
C ALA A 123 -5.63 9.12 -5.57
N VAL A 124 -5.57 9.41 -4.26
CA VAL A 124 -4.89 8.59 -3.27
C VAL A 124 -5.66 8.53 -1.96
N GLN A 125 -5.68 7.36 -1.36
CA GLN A 125 -6.18 7.17 0.00
C GLN A 125 -5.10 6.53 0.87
N ILE A 126 -4.81 7.13 2.04
CA ILE A 126 -3.73 6.75 2.93
C ILE A 126 -4.29 6.39 4.30
N HIS A 127 -3.81 5.29 4.87
CA HIS A 127 -4.24 4.76 6.17
C HIS A 127 -3.05 4.40 7.04
N GLY A 128 -3.10 4.74 8.34
CA GLY A 128 -2.10 4.33 9.32
C GLY A 128 -2.55 4.58 10.75
N MET A 129 -1.91 3.98 11.73
CA MET A 129 -2.17 4.30 13.13
C MET A 129 -1.39 5.54 13.58
N ASP A 130 -1.99 6.33 14.48
CA ASP A 130 -1.49 7.65 14.90
C ASP A 130 -0.25 7.60 15.80
N LYS A 131 0.10 6.41 16.31
CA LYS A 131 1.31 6.13 17.12
C LYS A 131 2.09 4.92 16.61
N ASP A 132 1.88 4.53 15.36
CA ASP A 132 2.68 3.49 14.71
C ASP A 132 4.14 3.94 14.64
N PRO A 133 5.10 3.18 15.20
CA PRO A 133 6.51 3.59 15.25
C PRO A 133 7.13 3.79 13.86
N PHE A 134 6.65 3.06 12.85
CA PHE A 134 7.12 3.23 11.47
C PHE A 134 6.37 4.35 10.74
N PHE A 135 5.05 4.28 10.70
CA PHE A 135 4.26 5.25 9.96
C PHE A 135 4.22 6.64 10.62
N ALA A 136 4.01 6.71 11.94
CA ALA A 136 3.83 7.97 12.63
C ALA A 136 5.15 8.61 13.11
N GLU A 137 6.20 7.82 13.39
CA GLU A 137 7.42 8.31 14.01
C GLU A 137 8.62 8.40 13.05
N GLU A 138 8.62 7.66 11.94
CA GLU A 138 9.72 7.65 10.96
C GLU A 138 9.51 8.61 9.76
N GLY A 139 8.41 9.39 9.76
CA GLY A 139 8.19 10.47 8.79
C GLY A 139 7.12 10.20 7.73
N ASP A 140 6.57 8.98 7.62
CA ASP A 140 5.55 8.64 6.62
C ASP A 140 4.25 9.42 6.83
N LEU A 141 3.86 9.70 8.08
CA LEU A 141 2.68 10.51 8.39
C LEU A 141 2.84 11.96 7.94
N GLU A 142 4.02 12.54 8.08
CA GLU A 142 4.33 13.88 7.56
C GLU A 142 4.32 13.88 6.03
N ALA A 143 4.89 12.86 5.40
CA ALA A 143 4.85 12.67 3.95
C ALA A 143 3.40 12.53 3.43
N ALA A 144 2.56 11.80 4.17
CA ALA A 144 1.13 11.67 3.85
C ALA A 144 0.39 13.02 3.91
N ARG A 145 0.69 13.85 4.92
CA ARG A 145 0.13 15.21 5.03
C ARG A 145 0.59 16.10 3.89
N GLU A 146 1.87 16.02 3.51
CA GLU A 146 2.43 16.74 2.36
C GLU A 146 1.73 16.31 1.07
N LEU A 147 1.56 15.00 0.83
CA LEU A 147 0.89 14.49 -0.35
C LEU A 147 -0.56 14.96 -0.43
N VAL A 148 -1.31 14.92 0.69
CA VAL A 148 -2.68 15.46 0.74
C VAL A 148 -2.72 16.94 0.42
N ALA A 149 -1.75 17.73 0.92
CA ALA A 149 -1.69 19.15 0.64
C ALA A 149 -1.39 19.46 -0.85
N ILE A 150 -0.58 18.63 -1.50
CA ILE A 150 -0.21 18.76 -2.92
C ILE A 150 -1.33 18.29 -3.84
N ALA A 151 -1.88 17.09 -3.62
CA ALA A 151 -2.93 16.53 -4.46
C ALA A 151 -4.29 17.23 -4.26
N GLY A 152 -4.51 17.80 -3.09
CA GLY A 152 -5.74 18.49 -2.71
C GLY A 152 -6.85 17.58 -2.17
N PRO A 153 -7.81 18.17 -1.41
CA PRO A 153 -8.80 17.39 -0.65
C PRO A 153 -9.82 16.63 -1.51
N GLU A 154 -9.93 16.97 -2.78
CA GLU A 154 -10.82 16.25 -3.71
C GLU A 154 -10.21 14.95 -4.23
N LEU A 155 -8.86 14.82 -4.17
CA LEU A 155 -8.12 13.70 -4.72
C LEU A 155 -7.37 12.89 -3.67
N ALA A 156 -7.11 13.46 -2.48
CA ALA A 156 -6.33 12.81 -1.45
C ALA A 156 -7.06 12.74 -0.11
N GLU A 157 -7.10 11.54 0.47
CA GLU A 157 -7.71 11.29 1.77
C GLU A 157 -6.67 10.63 2.70
N LEU A 158 -6.48 11.18 3.89
CA LEU A 158 -5.65 10.59 4.95
C LEU A 158 -6.51 10.22 6.14
N PHE A 159 -6.48 8.96 6.53
CA PHE A 159 -7.17 8.44 7.70
C PHE A 159 -6.18 7.90 8.72
N THR A 160 -6.19 8.48 9.91
CA THR A 160 -5.45 7.94 11.04
C THR A 160 -6.38 7.22 12.01
N TYR A 161 -5.89 6.16 12.62
CA TYR A 161 -6.59 5.32 13.60
C TYR A 161 -5.86 5.36 14.93
N PRO A 162 -6.56 5.37 16.07
CA PRO A 162 -5.91 5.33 17.38
C PRO A 162 -5.18 4.01 17.58
N GLY A 163 -3.88 4.05 17.84
CA GLY A 163 -3.08 2.85 18.12
C GLY A 163 -1.62 2.98 17.73
N ASP A 164 -0.86 1.96 18.10
CA ASP A 164 0.60 1.86 17.96
C ASP A 164 1.06 0.63 17.16
N LYS A 165 0.14 -0.05 16.46
CA LYS A 165 0.48 -1.28 15.74
C LYS A 165 0.77 -1.00 14.29
N HIS A 166 1.98 -1.34 13.87
CA HIS A 166 2.29 -1.50 12.46
C HIS A 166 1.66 -2.79 11.92
N LEU A 167 1.21 -2.80 10.68
CA LEU A 167 0.51 -3.93 10.02
C LEU A 167 -0.79 -4.35 10.74
N PHE A 168 -1.50 -3.37 11.34
CA PHE A 168 -2.75 -3.63 12.07
C PHE A 168 -3.88 -4.18 11.19
N THR A 169 -3.72 -4.11 9.88
CA THR A 169 -4.68 -4.58 8.89
C THR A 169 -4.51 -6.07 8.55
N ASP A 170 -3.40 -6.70 8.95
CA ASP A 170 -3.13 -8.12 8.67
C ASP A 170 -3.70 -9.03 9.76
N SER A 171 -4.76 -9.77 9.43
CA SER A 171 -5.48 -10.65 10.35
C SER A 171 -4.67 -11.88 10.82
N SER A 172 -3.54 -12.18 10.21
CA SER A 172 -2.66 -13.28 10.59
C SER A 172 -1.55 -12.86 11.56
N LEU A 173 -1.42 -11.56 11.84
CA LEU A 173 -0.39 -11.01 12.71
C LEU A 173 -0.92 -10.63 14.11
N PRO A 174 -0.05 -10.65 15.14
CA PRO A 174 -0.47 -10.30 16.51
C PRO A 174 -0.96 -8.86 16.70
N GLY A 175 -0.57 -7.95 15.79
CA GLY A 175 -0.95 -6.54 15.81
C GLY A 175 -2.33 -6.24 15.23
N TYR A 176 -3.05 -7.25 14.75
CA TYR A 176 -4.34 -7.07 14.07
C TYR A 176 -5.38 -6.34 14.91
N ASP A 177 -5.98 -5.30 14.32
CA ASP A 177 -7.14 -4.59 14.88
C ASP A 177 -8.35 -4.78 13.95
N PRO A 178 -9.30 -5.65 14.31
CA PRO A 178 -10.45 -5.93 13.45
C PRO A 178 -11.38 -4.72 13.27
N SER A 179 -11.46 -3.84 14.26
CA SER A 179 -12.34 -2.67 14.21
C SER A 179 -11.79 -1.60 13.28
N ALA A 180 -10.49 -1.30 13.40
CA ALA A 180 -9.81 -0.37 12.52
C ALA A 180 -9.76 -0.93 11.08
N THR A 181 -9.45 -2.21 10.91
CA THR A 181 -9.40 -2.87 9.60
C THR A 181 -10.74 -2.82 8.88
N ALA A 182 -11.86 -3.05 9.58
CA ALA A 182 -13.18 -2.94 8.97
C ALA A 182 -13.47 -1.52 8.43
N LEU A 183 -12.98 -0.47 9.12
CA LEU A 183 -13.07 0.90 8.64
C LEU A 183 -12.17 1.14 7.42
N VAL A 184 -10.95 0.60 7.43
CA VAL A 184 -10.02 0.68 6.28
C VAL A 184 -10.67 0.08 5.05
N ILE A 185 -11.14 -1.17 5.14
CA ILE A 185 -11.77 -1.90 4.02
C ILE A 185 -12.96 -1.12 3.46
N ARG A 186 -13.88 -0.68 4.33
CA ARG A 186 -15.04 0.10 3.89
C ARG A 186 -14.63 1.36 3.11
N ARG A 187 -13.69 2.15 3.65
CA ARG A 187 -13.21 3.38 3.01
C ARG A 187 -12.51 3.09 1.70
N SER A 188 -11.73 2.01 1.65
CA SER A 188 -11.04 1.59 0.42
C SER A 188 -12.02 1.16 -0.67
N VAL A 189 -13.09 0.44 -0.33
CA VAL A 189 -14.16 0.10 -1.28
C VAL A 189 -14.85 1.36 -1.79
N GLU A 190 -15.23 2.28 -0.88
CA GLU A 190 -15.83 3.57 -1.25
C GLU A 190 -14.91 4.42 -2.16
N PHE A 191 -13.60 4.36 -1.94
CA PHE A 191 -12.60 5.00 -2.80
C PHE A 191 -12.53 4.33 -4.18
N LEU A 192 -12.45 3.01 -4.23
CA LEU A 192 -12.40 2.25 -5.48
C LEU A 192 -13.68 2.44 -6.32
N ASP A 193 -14.84 2.54 -5.68
CA ASP A 193 -16.12 2.82 -6.35
C ASP A 193 -16.12 4.17 -7.09
N LYS A 194 -15.43 5.19 -6.54
CA LYS A 194 -15.28 6.50 -7.19
C LYS A 194 -14.38 6.43 -8.44
N LEU A 195 -13.45 5.47 -8.48
CA LEU A 195 -12.51 5.31 -9.59
C LEU A 195 -13.03 4.36 -10.70
N GLY A 196 -13.96 3.50 -10.38
CA GLY A 196 -14.51 2.45 -11.23
C GLY A 196 -15.71 2.86 -12.00
#